data_8e2a20c21b7882c1f910c6c0015eeb31
#
_entry.id   8e2a20c21b7882c1f910c6c0015eeb31
#
_cell.length_a   1.000
_cell.length_b   1.000
_cell.length_c   1.000
_cell.angle_alpha   90.00
_cell.angle_beta   90.00
_cell.angle_gamma   90.00
#
_symmetry.space_group_name_H-M   'P 1'
#
loop_
_entity.id
_entity.type
_entity.pdbx_description
1 polymer ?
#
loop_
_entity_poly.entity_id
_entity_poly.type
_entity_poly.pdbx_seq_one_letter_code
_entity_poly.pdbx_strand_id
1 'polypeptide(L)'
;MSRIRWQQDQVAGVPLNRHVGFVGPVEVGSVAYDGSNRFWIWMSPLQEDAWGYGPTEAAAKAALEVWLTTWLAHFREFFPPGHGSPPA
;
A
#
# COMPACT_ATOMS: atom_id res chain seq x y z
N MET A 1 14.13 0.05 -1.58
CA MET A 1 13.60 0.97 -0.53
C MET A 1 12.16 1.32 -0.86
N SER A 2 11.26 1.16 0.10
CA SER A 2 9.85 1.45 -0.12
C SER A 2 9.60 2.96 -0.21
N ARG A 3 8.77 3.37 -1.17
CA ARG A 3 8.31 4.75 -1.29
C ARG A 3 7.03 5.00 -0.51
N ILE A 4 6.50 3.94 0.10
CA ILE A 4 5.27 4.04 0.88
C ILE A 4 5.62 4.43 2.30
N ARG A 5 5.01 5.51 2.76
CA ARG A 5 5.13 5.94 4.16
C ARG A 5 3.98 5.30 4.94
N TRP A 6 4.33 4.51 5.92
CA TRP A 6 3.34 3.80 6.74
C TRP A 6 3.06 4.56 8.02
N GLN A 7 1.78 4.61 8.37
CA GLN A 7 1.32 5.28 9.59
C GLN A 7 0.35 4.36 10.31
N GLN A 8 0.62 4.10 11.59
CA GLN A 8 -0.28 3.29 12.40
C GLN A 8 -1.60 4.03 12.61
N ASP A 9 -2.71 3.33 12.40
CA ASP A 9 -4.03 3.89 12.59
C ASP A 9 -4.40 3.92 14.07
N GLN A 10 -5.29 4.84 14.44
CA GLN A 10 -5.72 5.03 15.81
C GLN A 10 -7.21 5.35 15.85
N VAL A 11 -7.86 4.94 16.95
CA VAL A 11 -9.23 5.36 17.25
C VAL A 11 -9.21 5.93 18.67
N ALA A 12 -9.60 7.20 18.80
CA ALA A 12 -9.60 7.91 20.08
C ALA A 12 -8.26 7.82 20.83
N GLY A 13 -7.16 7.89 20.08
CA GLY A 13 -5.82 7.81 20.64
C GLY A 13 -5.32 6.40 20.92
N VAL A 14 -6.15 5.38 20.71
CA VAL A 14 -5.74 3.98 20.91
C VAL A 14 -5.20 3.42 19.61
N PRO A 15 -3.92 2.96 19.59
CA PRO A 15 -3.35 2.37 18.38
C PRO A 15 -4.08 1.08 17.99
N LEU A 16 -4.28 0.91 16.69
CA LEU A 16 -4.90 -0.29 16.13
C LEU A 16 -3.85 -1.14 15.42
N ASN A 17 -4.13 -2.44 15.29
CA ASN A 17 -3.31 -3.33 14.46
C ASN A 17 -3.62 -3.10 12.98
N ARG A 18 -3.50 -1.85 12.56
CA ARG A 18 -3.75 -1.42 11.20
C ARG A 18 -2.79 -0.29 10.85
N HIS A 19 -2.17 -0.43 9.70
CA HIS A 19 -1.26 0.59 9.18
C HIS A 19 -1.76 1.05 7.82
N VAL A 20 -1.75 2.35 7.60
CA VAL A 20 -2.16 2.96 6.34
C VAL A 20 -0.92 3.46 5.62
N GLY A 21 -0.84 3.16 4.34
CA GLY A 21 0.30 3.54 3.50
C GLY A 21 -0.02 4.70 2.59
N PHE A 22 0.93 5.63 2.50
CA PHE A 22 0.80 6.84 1.69
C PHE A 22 1.98 7.00 0.75
N VAL A 23 1.70 7.50 -0.45
CA VAL A 23 2.71 8.04 -1.35
C VAL A 23 2.40 9.53 -1.48
N GLY A 24 3.22 10.38 -0.87
CA GLY A 24 2.87 11.78 -0.72
C GLY A 24 1.56 11.91 0.06
N PRO A 25 0.58 12.67 -0.43
CA PRO A 25 -0.72 12.82 0.23
C PRO A 25 -1.73 11.72 -0.12
N VAL A 26 -1.36 10.78 -0.99
CA VAL A 26 -2.29 9.77 -1.53
C VAL A 26 -2.23 8.50 -0.73
N GLU A 27 -3.37 8.07 -0.17
CA GLU A 27 -3.49 6.77 0.45
C GLU A 27 -3.49 5.69 -0.63
N VAL A 28 -2.50 4.81 -0.59
CA VAL A 28 -2.34 3.75 -1.60
C VAL A 28 -2.77 2.39 -1.09
N GLY A 29 -2.93 2.23 0.20
CA GLY A 29 -3.40 0.97 0.75
C GLY A 29 -3.30 0.92 2.26
N SER A 30 -3.66 -0.23 2.81
CA SER A 30 -3.56 -0.49 4.23
C SER A 30 -3.27 -1.95 4.49
N VAL A 31 -2.72 -2.23 5.66
CA VAL A 31 -2.57 -3.60 6.17
C VAL A 31 -3.20 -3.65 7.55
N ALA A 32 -3.91 -4.74 7.84
CA ALA A 32 -4.59 -4.91 9.12
C ALA A 32 -4.49 -6.36 9.56
N TYR A 33 -4.40 -6.56 10.87
CA TYR A 33 -4.36 -7.89 11.43
C TYR A 33 -5.77 -8.47 11.56
N ASP A 34 -5.97 -9.66 11.02
CA ASP A 34 -7.20 -10.43 11.20
C ASP A 34 -6.96 -11.47 12.31
N GLY A 35 -7.43 -11.16 13.50
CA GLY A 35 -7.23 -12.02 14.67
C GLY A 35 -7.96 -13.36 14.56
N SER A 36 -9.04 -13.44 13.79
CA SER A 36 -9.80 -14.68 13.63
C SER A 36 -9.02 -15.71 12.81
N ASN A 37 -8.32 -15.27 11.79
CA ASN A 37 -7.58 -16.14 10.88
C ASN A 37 -6.08 -16.11 11.11
N ARG A 38 -5.59 -15.19 11.96
CA ARG A 38 -4.17 -15.00 12.27
C ARG A 38 -3.34 -14.65 11.04
N PHE A 39 -3.92 -13.87 10.13
CA PHE A 39 -3.25 -13.33 8.96
C PHE A 39 -3.32 -11.81 8.99
N TRP A 40 -2.42 -11.21 8.24
CA TRP A 40 -2.52 -9.80 7.89
C TRP A 40 -3.22 -9.68 6.54
N ILE A 41 -4.11 -8.72 6.43
CA ILE A 41 -4.82 -8.42 5.19
C ILE A 41 -4.27 -7.12 4.65
N TRP A 42 -3.93 -7.12 3.36
CA TRP A 42 -3.62 -5.87 2.67
C TRP A 42 -4.77 -5.54 1.71
N MET A 43 -4.99 -4.26 1.51
CA MET A 43 -6.00 -3.79 0.56
C MET A 43 -5.63 -2.41 0.05
N SER A 44 -6.15 -2.06 -1.12
CA SER A 44 -5.93 -0.76 -1.72
C SER A 44 -7.27 -0.13 -2.13
N PRO A 45 -7.47 1.17 -1.83
CA PRO A 45 -8.65 1.89 -2.30
C PRO A 45 -8.57 2.25 -3.79
N LEU A 46 -7.41 2.03 -4.41
CA LEU A 46 -7.20 2.38 -5.82
C LEU A 46 -7.93 1.44 -6.77
N GLN A 47 -8.26 0.23 -6.31
CA GLN A 47 -8.99 -0.73 -7.10
C GLN A 47 -9.81 -1.62 -6.16
N GLU A 48 -11.07 -1.87 -6.53
CA GLU A 48 -12.05 -2.48 -5.65
C GLU A 48 -11.67 -3.90 -5.22
N ASP A 49 -11.08 -4.68 -6.10
CA ASP A 49 -10.70 -6.06 -5.83
C ASP A 49 -9.23 -6.23 -5.44
N ALA A 50 -8.56 -5.12 -5.12
CA ALA A 50 -7.15 -5.16 -4.72
C ALA A 50 -7.02 -5.46 -3.23
N TRP A 51 -6.88 -6.73 -2.89
CA TRP A 51 -6.66 -7.17 -1.52
C TRP A 51 -6.05 -8.58 -1.52
N GLY A 52 -5.48 -8.95 -0.39
CA GLY A 52 -4.91 -10.28 -0.22
C GLY A 52 -4.45 -10.49 1.21
N TYR A 53 -3.82 -11.63 1.45
CA TYR A 53 -3.35 -12.01 2.77
C TYR A 53 -1.84 -12.10 2.81
N GLY A 54 -1.28 -11.88 4.01
CA GLY A 54 0.11 -12.14 4.28
C GLY A 54 0.25 -12.74 5.67
N PRO A 55 1.24 -13.61 5.89
CA PRO A 55 1.44 -14.23 7.21
C PRO A 55 1.95 -13.27 8.28
N THR A 56 2.56 -12.17 7.86
CA THR A 56 3.09 -11.15 8.77
C THR A 56 2.75 -9.76 8.24
N GLU A 57 2.88 -8.77 9.11
CA GLU A 57 2.73 -7.37 8.71
C GLU A 57 3.69 -7.03 7.56
N ALA A 58 4.96 -7.43 7.67
CA ALA A 58 5.95 -7.15 6.64
C ALA A 58 5.60 -7.81 5.31
N ALA A 59 5.10 -9.05 5.34
CA ALA A 59 4.68 -9.76 4.13
C ALA A 59 3.49 -9.09 3.47
N ALA A 60 2.51 -8.62 4.26
CA ALA A 60 1.35 -7.93 3.73
C ALA A 60 1.75 -6.59 3.09
N LYS A 61 2.63 -5.83 3.75
CA LYS A 61 3.16 -4.58 3.20
C LYS A 61 3.91 -4.81 1.89
N ALA A 62 4.74 -5.85 1.85
CA ALA A 62 5.49 -6.21 0.64
C ALA A 62 4.54 -6.60 -0.51
N ALA A 63 3.48 -7.35 -0.20
CA ALA A 63 2.49 -7.76 -1.19
C ALA A 63 1.75 -6.55 -1.78
N LEU A 64 1.37 -5.61 -0.94
CA LEU A 64 0.75 -4.36 -1.39
C LEU A 64 1.70 -3.58 -2.30
N GLU A 65 2.97 -3.49 -1.93
CA GLU A 65 3.95 -2.76 -2.72
C GLU A 65 4.15 -3.40 -4.09
N VAL A 66 4.22 -4.73 -4.16
CA VAL A 66 4.29 -5.46 -5.43
C VAL A 66 3.07 -5.19 -6.28
N TRP A 67 1.88 -5.28 -5.67
CA TRP A 67 0.63 -5.00 -6.37
C TRP A 67 0.62 -3.57 -6.92
N LEU A 68 1.00 -2.60 -6.10
CA LEU A 68 1.02 -1.19 -6.49
C LEU A 68 1.97 -0.94 -7.65
N THR A 69 3.16 -1.52 -7.59
CA THR A 69 4.16 -1.39 -8.66
C THR A 69 3.62 -1.96 -9.97
N THR A 70 2.98 -3.12 -9.92
CA THR A 70 2.38 -3.76 -11.08
C THR A 70 1.22 -2.93 -11.64
N TRP A 71 0.37 -2.42 -10.74
CA TRP A 71 -0.76 -1.58 -11.13
C TRP A 71 -0.31 -0.30 -11.83
N LEU A 72 0.70 0.36 -11.28
CA LEU A 72 1.25 1.58 -11.87
C LEU A 72 1.86 1.32 -13.26
N ALA A 73 2.37 0.13 -13.50
CA ALA A 73 2.94 -0.22 -14.80
C ALA A 73 1.92 -0.19 -15.92
N HIS A 74 0.61 -0.36 -15.60
CA HIS A 74 -0.45 -0.26 -16.60
C HIS A 74 -0.62 1.15 -17.14
N PHE A 75 -0.11 2.14 -16.42
CA PHE A 75 -0.22 3.55 -16.80
C PHE A 75 1.07 4.06 -17.43
N ARG A 76 1.96 3.15 -17.84
CA ARG A 76 3.28 3.52 -18.38
C ARG A 76 3.19 4.46 -19.57
N GLU A 77 2.18 4.31 -20.40
CA GLU A 77 2.01 5.17 -21.58
C GLU A 77 1.71 6.62 -21.21
N PHE A 78 1.18 6.86 -20.01
CA PHE A 78 0.93 8.21 -19.51
C PHE A 78 2.18 8.84 -18.90
N PHE A 79 3.24 8.04 -18.72
CA PHE A 79 4.51 8.44 -18.15
C PHE A 79 5.63 7.98 -19.07
N PRO A 80 5.76 8.59 -20.27
CA PRO A 80 6.76 8.18 -21.24
C PRO A 80 8.17 8.31 -20.68
N PRO A 81 9.16 7.63 -21.29
CA PRO A 81 10.54 7.73 -20.86
C PRO A 81 10.98 9.18 -20.71
N GLY A 82 11.61 9.48 -19.59
CA GLY A 82 12.02 10.85 -19.24
C GLY A 82 10.94 11.65 -18.51
N HIS A 83 9.71 11.18 -18.48
CA HIS A 83 8.66 11.84 -17.71
C HIS A 83 9.00 11.73 -16.23
N GLY A 84 8.80 12.79 -15.49
CA GLY A 84 9.16 12.83 -14.09
C GLY A 84 10.60 13.19 -13.84
N SER A 85 11.44 13.17 -14.88
CA SER A 85 12.75 13.77 -14.80
C SER A 85 12.59 15.27 -14.98
N PRO A 86 13.20 16.10 -14.14
CA PRO A 86 13.09 17.54 -14.36
C PRO A 86 13.67 17.85 -15.75
N PRO A 87 12.97 18.67 -16.51
CA PRO A 87 13.53 19.14 -17.77
C PRO A 87 14.86 19.82 -17.47
N ALA A 88 15.80 19.45 -18.24
CA ALA A 88 17.11 20.03 -18.07
C ALA A 88 17.07 21.55 -18.28
#